data_3149d1f602140a9d483ea519afa9f2f2
#
_entry.id   3149d1f602140a9d483ea519afa9f2f2
#
_cell.length_a   1.000
_cell.length_b   1.000
_cell.length_c   1.000
_cell.angle_alpha   90.00
_cell.angle_beta   90.00
_cell.angle_gamma   90.00
#
_symmetry.space_group_name_H-M   'P 1'
#
loop_
_entity.id
_entity.type
_entity.pdbx_description
1 polymer ?
#
loop_
_entity_poly.entity_id
_entity_poly.type
_entity_poly.pdbx_seq_one_letter_code
_entity_poly.pdbx_strand_id
1 'polypeptide(L)'
;MKKKAFVNGKIFTSDREKPYAESFIAEDGYITWIGNREDMPGGEYEYVDLGEKRVIPGLIDCHMHPVILADCAKKISCLPPAVISIEELAEVIRETAKNKKEGEWIQGWGYDEEKFQEHRAPTRWDLDKGTEDFPVELLRSCSHVRSVNSKALELAGITKDTKDPSGGEIDRDENGEPTGILRENARHLVGEI
;
A
#
# COMPACT_ATOMS: atom_id res chain seq x y z
N MET A 1 -30.81 -25.38 7.63
CA MET A 1 -29.77 -25.17 8.67
C MET A 1 -30.46 -24.74 9.96
N LYS A 2 -29.85 -24.96 11.14
CA LYS A 2 -30.43 -24.48 12.40
C LYS A 2 -30.37 -22.96 12.49
N LYS A 3 -31.43 -22.31 12.94
CA LYS A 3 -31.45 -20.90 13.26
C LYS A 3 -30.51 -20.61 14.43
N LYS A 4 -29.63 -19.61 14.31
CA LYS A 4 -28.78 -19.19 15.40
C LYS A 4 -29.23 -17.87 15.99
N ALA A 5 -29.35 -17.81 17.31
CA ALA A 5 -29.65 -16.60 18.04
C ALA A 5 -28.37 -16.12 18.75
N PHE A 6 -27.82 -15.00 18.33
CA PHE A 6 -26.70 -14.32 18.96
C PHE A 6 -27.25 -13.35 20.01
N VAL A 7 -26.81 -13.48 21.25
CA VAL A 7 -27.38 -12.77 22.39
C VAL A 7 -26.30 -12.12 23.26
N ASN A 8 -26.71 -11.19 24.13
CA ASN A 8 -25.81 -10.47 25.03
C ASN A 8 -24.69 -9.73 24.31
N GLY A 9 -25.00 -9.08 23.20
CA GLY A 9 -24.04 -8.25 22.44
C GLY A 9 -24.25 -6.76 22.64
N LYS A 10 -23.25 -5.98 22.22
CA LYS A 10 -23.34 -4.52 22.01
C LYS A 10 -23.26 -4.29 20.50
N ILE A 11 -24.41 -4.42 19.82
CA ILE A 11 -24.49 -4.51 18.37
C ILE A 11 -24.74 -3.12 17.79
N PHE A 12 -23.85 -2.65 16.92
CA PHE A 12 -24.08 -1.48 16.08
C PHE A 12 -24.70 -1.94 14.76
N THR A 13 -25.94 -1.50 14.49
CA THR A 13 -26.76 -2.03 13.39
C THR A 13 -26.52 -1.31 12.05
N SER A 14 -25.96 -0.11 12.07
CA SER A 14 -25.92 0.87 10.96
C SER A 14 -27.30 1.37 10.52
N ASP A 15 -28.37 1.02 11.21
CA ASP A 15 -29.69 1.60 11.01
C ASP A 15 -29.81 2.92 11.79
N ARG A 16 -30.23 3.99 11.12
CA ARG A 16 -30.36 5.32 11.73
C ARG A 16 -31.50 5.39 12.78
N GLU A 17 -32.54 4.59 12.61
CA GLU A 17 -33.69 4.57 13.52
C GLU A 17 -33.42 3.70 14.75
N LYS A 18 -32.64 2.60 14.57
CA LYS A 18 -32.28 1.66 15.66
C LYS A 18 -30.77 1.37 15.62
N PRO A 19 -29.93 2.34 15.99
CA PRO A 19 -28.47 2.22 15.81
C PRO A 19 -27.81 1.17 16.71
N TYR A 20 -28.51 0.70 17.76
CA TYR A 20 -27.99 -0.29 18.69
C TYR A 20 -29.01 -1.40 18.98
N ALA A 21 -28.48 -2.61 19.19
CA ALA A 21 -29.26 -3.79 19.59
C ALA A 21 -28.41 -4.69 20.51
N GLU A 22 -29.05 -5.67 21.14
CA GLU A 22 -28.43 -6.63 22.06
C GLU A 22 -28.33 -8.03 21.45
N SER A 23 -29.18 -8.32 20.47
CA SER A 23 -29.34 -9.66 19.92
C SER A 23 -29.74 -9.64 18.45
N PHE A 24 -29.39 -10.70 17.72
CA PHE A 24 -29.90 -10.93 16.37
C PHE A 24 -30.08 -12.43 16.09
N ILE A 25 -30.93 -12.74 15.14
CA ILE A 25 -31.17 -14.11 14.64
C ILE A 25 -30.61 -14.20 13.22
N ALA A 26 -29.81 -15.22 12.96
CA ALA A 26 -29.31 -15.56 11.64
C ALA A 26 -29.83 -16.92 11.19
N GLU A 27 -30.32 -16.99 9.94
CA GLU A 27 -30.80 -18.19 9.28
C GLU A 27 -30.32 -18.20 7.83
N ASP A 28 -29.70 -19.28 7.39
CA ASP A 28 -29.22 -19.48 6.02
C ASP A 28 -28.33 -18.34 5.47
N GLY A 29 -27.51 -17.74 6.34
CA GLY A 29 -26.60 -16.66 5.98
C GLY A 29 -27.20 -15.26 6.04
N TYR A 30 -28.47 -15.12 6.42
CA TYR A 30 -29.14 -13.84 6.52
C TYR A 30 -29.49 -13.51 7.97
N ILE A 31 -29.44 -12.23 8.33
CA ILE A 31 -30.02 -11.74 9.59
C ILE A 31 -31.51 -11.59 9.37
N THR A 32 -32.31 -12.41 10.07
CA THR A 32 -33.77 -12.44 9.92
C THR A 32 -34.48 -11.59 10.98
N TRP A 33 -33.76 -11.26 12.06
CA TRP A 33 -34.27 -10.37 13.12
C TRP A 33 -33.08 -9.73 13.86
N ILE A 34 -33.29 -8.50 14.35
CA ILE A 34 -32.36 -7.78 15.20
C ILE A 34 -33.09 -6.87 16.17
N GLY A 35 -32.70 -6.85 17.45
CA GLY A 35 -33.38 -6.06 18.49
C GLY A 35 -32.83 -6.33 19.88
N ASN A 36 -33.60 -5.91 20.89
CA ASN A 36 -33.29 -6.20 22.29
C ASN A 36 -33.65 -7.62 22.65
N ARG A 37 -32.97 -8.18 23.63
CA ARG A 37 -33.17 -9.57 24.06
C ARG A 37 -34.59 -9.87 24.43
N GLU A 38 -35.29 -8.95 25.10
CA GLU A 38 -36.67 -9.08 25.57
C GLU A 38 -37.72 -9.19 24.44
N ASP A 39 -37.42 -8.57 23.28
CA ASP A 39 -38.29 -8.52 22.11
C ASP A 39 -38.06 -9.70 21.14
N MET A 40 -37.15 -10.62 21.48
CA MET A 40 -36.73 -11.68 20.57
C MET A 40 -37.86 -12.64 20.30
N PRO A 41 -38.19 -12.95 19.02
CA PRO A 41 -39.24 -13.92 18.67
C PRO A 41 -38.99 -15.29 19.30
N GLY A 42 -40.09 -15.94 19.75
CA GLY A 42 -40.01 -17.32 20.21
C GLY A 42 -39.63 -18.29 19.10
N GLY A 43 -38.90 -19.34 19.44
CA GLY A 43 -38.48 -20.36 18.48
C GLY A 43 -37.40 -21.28 19.01
N GLU A 44 -37.06 -22.30 18.24
CA GLU A 44 -35.90 -23.16 18.53
C GLU A 44 -34.66 -22.57 17.90
N TYR A 45 -33.68 -22.20 18.73
CA TYR A 45 -32.42 -21.57 18.31
C TYR A 45 -31.23 -22.30 18.90
N GLU A 46 -30.16 -22.33 18.12
CA GLU A 46 -28.84 -22.55 18.66
C GLU A 46 -28.33 -21.20 19.21
N TYR A 47 -28.23 -21.08 20.52
CA TYR A 47 -27.81 -19.84 21.16
C TYR A 47 -26.28 -19.65 21.15
N VAL A 48 -25.84 -18.46 20.78
CA VAL A 48 -24.44 -18.01 20.83
C VAL A 48 -24.39 -16.79 21.74
N ASP A 49 -23.75 -16.94 22.91
CA ASP A 49 -23.55 -15.83 23.83
C ASP A 49 -22.37 -14.97 23.37
N LEU A 50 -22.62 -13.70 23.12
CA LEU A 50 -21.60 -12.73 22.69
C LEU A 50 -20.80 -12.17 23.87
N GLY A 51 -21.23 -12.39 25.11
CA GLY A 51 -20.49 -11.98 26.32
C GLY A 51 -20.24 -10.47 26.36
N GLU A 52 -21.22 -9.66 26.03
CA GLU A 52 -21.15 -8.19 25.93
C GLU A 52 -20.13 -7.64 24.93
N LYS A 53 -19.64 -8.46 24.02
CA LYS A 53 -18.70 -8.00 22.97
C LYS A 53 -19.41 -7.06 22.00
N ARG A 54 -18.60 -6.14 21.46
CA ARG A 54 -19.07 -5.25 20.39
C ARG A 54 -19.16 -6.03 19.08
N VAL A 55 -20.27 -5.83 18.37
CA VAL A 55 -20.53 -6.40 17.04
C VAL A 55 -20.83 -5.25 16.10
N ILE A 56 -20.20 -5.26 14.97
CA ILE A 56 -20.40 -4.28 13.89
C ILE A 56 -20.67 -5.05 12.58
N PRO A 57 -21.31 -4.44 11.57
CA PRO A 57 -21.34 -4.98 10.22
C PRO A 57 -19.94 -5.24 9.69
N GLY A 58 -19.79 -6.23 8.83
CA GLY A 58 -18.53 -6.49 8.15
C GLY A 58 -18.04 -5.25 7.39
N LEU A 59 -16.73 -5.01 7.42
CA LEU A 59 -16.14 -3.90 6.68
C LEU A 59 -16.19 -4.21 5.19
N ILE A 60 -16.64 -3.22 4.40
CA ILE A 60 -16.68 -3.28 2.94
C ILE A 60 -15.80 -2.14 2.42
N ASP A 61 -14.69 -2.49 1.78
CA ASP A 61 -13.89 -1.51 1.05
C ASP A 61 -14.56 -1.26 -0.31
N CYS A 62 -15.17 -0.09 -0.46
CA CYS A 62 -15.88 0.31 -1.66
C CYS A 62 -14.97 0.89 -2.75
N HIS A 63 -13.70 1.14 -2.45
CA HIS A 63 -12.74 1.71 -3.38
C HIS A 63 -11.34 1.13 -3.13
N MET A 64 -11.00 0.08 -3.85
CA MET A 64 -9.69 -0.56 -3.76
C MET A 64 -9.15 -0.94 -5.15
N HIS A 65 -7.83 -1.04 -5.22
CA HIS A 65 -7.11 -1.47 -6.41
C HIS A 65 -6.39 -2.82 -6.16
N PRO A 66 -7.10 -3.96 -6.14
CA PRO A 66 -6.53 -5.24 -5.71
C PRO A 66 -5.37 -5.71 -6.58
N VAL A 67 -5.38 -5.39 -7.88
CA VAL A 67 -4.29 -5.75 -8.80
C VAL A 67 -3.02 -4.94 -8.47
N ILE A 68 -3.17 -3.64 -8.24
CA ILE A 68 -2.05 -2.77 -7.84
C ILE A 68 -1.50 -3.21 -6.47
N LEU A 69 -2.36 -3.52 -5.51
CA LEU A 69 -1.95 -4.01 -4.20
C LEU A 69 -1.18 -5.33 -4.29
N ALA A 70 -1.64 -6.26 -5.13
CA ALA A 70 -0.97 -7.53 -5.35
C ALA A 70 0.41 -7.36 -6.03
N ASP A 71 0.55 -6.40 -6.94
CA ASP A 71 1.83 -6.03 -7.54
C ASP A 71 2.77 -5.39 -6.50
N CYS A 72 2.26 -4.44 -5.71
CA CYS A 72 3.01 -3.82 -4.62
C CYS A 72 3.49 -4.83 -3.56
N ALA A 73 2.73 -5.89 -3.30
CA ALA A 73 3.12 -6.92 -2.32
C ALA A 73 4.39 -7.70 -2.69
N LYS A 74 4.83 -7.63 -3.94
CA LYS A 74 6.08 -8.24 -4.43
C LYS A 74 7.28 -7.29 -4.41
N LYS A 75 7.06 -6.03 -4.09
CA LYS A 75 8.04 -4.94 -4.13
C LYS A 75 8.43 -4.53 -2.71
N ILE A 76 9.55 -3.83 -2.58
CA ILE A 76 9.94 -3.21 -1.31
C ILE A 76 8.87 -2.18 -0.90
N SER A 77 8.36 -2.31 0.32
CA SER A 77 7.54 -1.27 0.92
C SER A 77 8.44 -0.15 1.45
N CYS A 78 8.30 1.04 0.91
CA CYS A 78 9.00 2.25 1.38
C CYS A 78 8.14 3.07 2.35
N LEU A 79 7.10 2.45 2.95
CA LEU A 79 6.18 3.10 3.88
C LEU A 79 6.66 2.95 5.34
N PRO A 80 6.43 3.94 6.21
CA PRO A 80 6.54 3.77 7.64
C PRO A 80 5.61 2.64 8.16
N PRO A 81 5.99 1.90 9.20
CA PRO A 81 7.25 2.00 9.95
C PRO A 81 8.42 1.21 9.36
N ALA A 82 8.25 0.60 8.17
CA ALA A 82 9.29 -0.24 7.57
C ALA A 82 10.51 0.57 7.11
N VAL A 83 10.30 1.79 6.61
CA VAL A 83 11.34 2.72 6.17
C VAL A 83 10.94 4.14 6.57
N ILE A 84 11.80 4.83 7.32
CA ILE A 84 11.59 6.20 7.78
C ILE A 84 12.75 7.15 7.41
N SER A 85 13.80 6.63 6.77
CA SER A 85 14.94 7.42 6.31
C SER A 85 15.51 6.90 4.98
N ILE A 86 16.28 7.74 4.30
CA ILE A 86 17.00 7.37 3.08
C ILE A 86 18.11 6.35 3.41
N GLU A 87 18.69 6.41 4.60
CA GLU A 87 19.70 5.44 5.01
C GLU A 87 19.09 4.04 5.20
N GLU A 88 17.95 3.93 5.89
CA GLU A 88 17.22 2.66 6.00
C GLU A 88 16.75 2.13 4.65
N LEU A 89 16.34 3.03 3.74
CA LEU A 89 15.97 2.66 2.38
C LEU A 89 17.15 2.00 1.64
N ALA A 90 18.35 2.60 1.72
CA ALA A 90 19.58 2.05 1.12
C ALA A 90 19.93 0.68 1.72
N GLU A 91 19.71 0.47 3.03
CA GLU A 91 19.94 -0.81 3.68
C GLU A 91 18.98 -1.89 3.17
N VAL A 92 17.68 -1.58 3.05
CA VAL A 92 16.66 -2.51 2.52
C VAL A 92 16.97 -2.88 1.06
N ILE A 93 17.44 -1.93 0.25
CA ILE A 93 17.90 -2.18 -1.12
C ILE A 93 19.08 -3.14 -1.11
N ARG A 94 20.08 -2.90 -0.25
CA ARG A 94 21.29 -3.74 -0.13
C ARG A 94 20.95 -5.17 0.26
N GLU A 95 20.07 -5.36 1.24
CA GLU A 95 19.61 -6.69 1.64
C GLU A 95 18.84 -7.40 0.51
N THR A 96 18.01 -6.66 -0.24
CA THR A 96 17.28 -7.20 -1.39
C THR A 96 18.22 -7.63 -2.51
N ALA A 97 19.27 -6.83 -2.77
CA ALA A 97 20.26 -7.10 -3.82
C ALA A 97 20.97 -8.44 -3.62
N LYS A 98 21.19 -8.88 -2.37
CA LYS A 98 21.84 -10.17 -2.07
C LYS A 98 21.12 -11.40 -2.67
N ASN A 99 19.83 -11.27 -2.92
CA ASN A 99 18.98 -12.35 -3.42
C ASN A 99 18.61 -12.19 -4.90
N LYS A 100 19.11 -11.15 -5.57
CA LYS A 100 18.84 -10.86 -6.97
C LYS A 100 19.78 -11.59 -7.91
N LYS A 101 19.28 -11.93 -9.08
CA LYS A 101 20.04 -12.50 -10.19
C LYS A 101 20.34 -11.41 -11.22
N GLU A 102 21.35 -11.65 -12.02
CA GLU A 102 21.70 -10.77 -13.14
C GLU A 102 20.48 -10.47 -14.03
N GLY A 103 20.28 -9.21 -14.36
CA GLY A 103 19.12 -8.73 -15.13
C GLY A 103 17.85 -8.45 -14.35
N GLU A 104 17.79 -8.80 -13.06
CA GLU A 104 16.60 -8.50 -12.24
C GLU A 104 16.63 -7.08 -11.68
N TRP A 105 15.44 -6.48 -11.62
CA TRP A 105 15.22 -5.15 -11.03
C TRP A 105 14.90 -5.24 -9.56
N ILE A 106 15.32 -4.22 -8.81
CA ILE A 106 14.84 -3.96 -7.45
C ILE A 106 13.77 -2.90 -7.52
N GLN A 107 12.55 -3.27 -7.21
CA GLN A 107 11.39 -2.40 -7.29
C GLN A 107 10.85 -2.10 -5.90
N GLY A 108 10.50 -0.84 -5.66
CA GLY A 108 9.87 -0.39 -4.42
C GLY A 108 8.73 0.57 -4.69
N TRP A 109 7.89 0.79 -3.68
CA TRP A 109 6.72 1.65 -3.78
C TRP A 109 6.41 2.37 -2.48
N GLY A 110 5.72 3.48 -2.61
CA GLY A 110 5.09 4.15 -1.49
C GLY A 110 5.99 5.12 -0.72
N TYR A 111 7.20 5.45 -1.22
CA TYR A 111 7.98 6.46 -0.55
C TYR A 111 7.26 7.82 -0.56
N ASP A 112 7.47 8.55 0.51
CA ASP A 112 6.91 9.88 0.72
C ASP A 112 7.97 10.70 1.46
N GLU A 113 8.54 11.68 0.78
CA GLU A 113 9.62 12.51 1.32
C GLU A 113 9.25 13.26 2.59
N GLU A 114 7.95 13.57 2.76
CA GLU A 114 7.46 14.22 3.98
C GLU A 114 7.57 13.31 5.23
N LYS A 115 7.67 11.99 5.01
CA LYS A 115 7.77 10.98 6.06
C LYS A 115 9.19 10.53 6.31
N PHE A 116 10.14 10.90 5.45
CA PHE A 116 11.55 10.63 5.65
C PHE A 116 12.18 11.66 6.59
N GLN A 117 13.14 11.24 7.39
CA GLN A 117 13.88 12.12 8.31
C GLN A 117 14.60 13.25 7.57
N GLU A 118 15.04 13.00 6.35
CA GLU A 118 15.77 13.95 5.49
C GLU A 118 14.84 14.95 4.79
N HIS A 119 13.52 14.74 4.82
CA HIS A 119 12.51 15.60 4.18
C HIS A 119 12.82 15.93 2.71
N ARG A 120 13.32 14.95 1.97
CA ARG A 120 13.61 15.03 0.53
C ARG A 120 13.42 13.69 -0.15
N ALA A 121 13.17 13.70 -1.46
CA ALA A 121 13.15 12.50 -2.28
C ALA A 121 14.53 11.85 -2.34
N PRO A 122 14.63 10.51 -2.39
CA PRO A 122 15.88 9.81 -2.62
C PRO A 122 16.37 10.04 -4.05
N THR A 123 17.65 10.39 -4.19
CA THR A 123 18.33 10.58 -5.46
C THR A 123 19.04 9.30 -5.91
N ARG A 124 19.55 9.28 -7.17
CA ARG A 124 20.35 8.16 -7.68
C ARG A 124 21.52 7.80 -6.76
N TRP A 125 22.21 8.81 -6.22
CA TRP A 125 23.38 8.62 -5.35
C TRP A 125 23.00 8.00 -3.99
N ASP A 126 21.80 8.27 -3.51
CA ASP A 126 21.30 7.63 -2.30
C ASP A 126 21.00 6.15 -2.54
N LEU A 127 20.40 5.84 -3.69
CA LEU A 127 20.04 4.47 -4.06
C LEU A 127 21.28 3.63 -4.44
N ASP A 128 22.31 4.26 -5.02
CA ASP A 128 23.61 3.65 -5.32
C ASP A 128 24.31 3.13 -4.06
N LYS A 129 24.09 3.76 -2.88
CA LYS A 129 24.59 3.25 -1.59
C LYS A 129 24.02 1.86 -1.25
N GLY A 130 22.85 1.54 -1.78
CA GLY A 130 22.23 0.22 -1.64
C GLY A 130 22.83 -0.79 -2.61
N THR A 131 22.94 -0.41 -3.88
CA THR A 131 23.57 -1.22 -4.94
C THR A 131 23.87 -0.39 -6.19
N GLU A 132 25.03 -0.65 -6.80
CA GLU A 132 25.41 -0.16 -8.14
C GLU A 132 25.27 -1.27 -9.21
N ASP A 133 25.13 -2.53 -8.80
CA ASP A 133 25.10 -3.68 -9.71
C ASP A 133 23.70 -3.92 -10.31
N PHE A 134 22.66 -3.65 -9.54
CA PHE A 134 21.28 -3.88 -9.93
C PHE A 134 20.51 -2.59 -10.17
N PRO A 135 19.67 -2.52 -11.22
CA PRO A 135 18.80 -1.37 -11.42
C PRO A 135 17.74 -1.29 -10.32
N VAL A 136 17.58 -0.11 -9.76
CA VAL A 136 16.60 0.21 -8.69
C VAL A 136 15.61 1.22 -9.21
N GLU A 137 14.31 0.94 -9.01
CA GLU A 137 13.24 1.91 -9.22
C GLU A 137 12.29 1.95 -8.02
N LEU A 138 11.97 3.14 -7.54
CA LEU A 138 11.06 3.37 -6.44
C LEU A 138 9.93 4.30 -6.88
N LEU A 139 8.69 3.84 -6.72
CA LEU A 139 7.51 4.62 -7.04
C LEU A 139 7.07 5.43 -5.82
N ARG A 140 6.91 6.74 -5.98
CA ARG A 140 6.37 7.62 -4.94
C ARG A 140 4.90 7.26 -4.63
N SER A 141 4.45 7.56 -3.42
CA SER A 141 3.08 7.30 -2.95
C SER A 141 1.97 7.89 -3.83
N CYS A 142 2.24 9.01 -4.51
CA CYS A 142 1.31 9.62 -5.46
C CYS A 142 1.26 8.92 -6.84
N SER A 143 2.19 7.99 -7.11
CA SER A 143 2.35 7.29 -8.41
C SER A 143 2.72 8.19 -9.61
N HIS A 144 3.11 9.44 -9.38
CA HIS A 144 3.48 10.40 -10.43
C HIS A 144 4.99 10.66 -10.51
N VAL A 145 5.78 10.16 -9.56
CA VAL A 145 7.22 10.34 -9.49
C VAL A 145 7.90 9.01 -9.25
N ARG A 146 9.02 8.77 -9.92
CA ARG A 146 9.94 7.66 -9.65
C ARG A 146 11.31 8.19 -9.24
N SER A 147 11.94 7.52 -8.29
CA SER A 147 13.37 7.66 -8.01
C SER A 147 14.09 6.41 -8.49
N VAL A 148 15.15 6.57 -9.26
CA VAL A 148 15.92 5.47 -9.85
C VAL A 148 17.42 5.66 -9.58
N ASN A 149 18.17 4.57 -9.51
CA ASN A 149 19.61 4.60 -9.30
C ASN A 149 20.38 4.82 -10.60
N SER A 150 21.72 4.95 -10.49
CA SER A 150 22.61 5.17 -11.64
C SER A 150 22.55 4.02 -12.64
N LYS A 151 22.41 2.77 -12.18
CA LYS A 151 22.31 1.60 -13.05
C LYS A 151 21.04 1.62 -13.89
N ALA A 152 19.92 2.04 -13.30
CA ALA A 152 18.66 2.16 -14.02
C ALA A 152 18.70 3.28 -15.08
N LEU A 153 19.34 4.43 -14.76
CA LEU A 153 19.56 5.51 -15.75
C LEU A 153 20.43 5.05 -16.90
N GLU A 154 21.52 4.31 -16.60
CA GLU A 154 22.42 3.73 -17.61
C GLU A 154 21.66 2.83 -18.59
N LEU A 155 20.88 1.87 -18.05
CA LEU A 155 20.09 0.94 -18.88
C LEU A 155 19.03 1.64 -19.73
N ALA A 156 18.43 2.71 -19.21
CA ALA A 156 17.47 3.52 -19.94
C ALA A 156 18.13 4.51 -20.94
N GLY A 157 19.45 4.62 -20.96
CA GLY A 157 20.17 5.57 -21.80
C GLY A 157 19.93 7.03 -21.44
N ILE A 158 19.54 7.30 -20.17
CA ILE A 158 19.26 8.66 -19.68
C ILE A 158 20.57 9.32 -19.26
N THR A 159 20.91 10.40 -19.94
CA THR A 159 22.12 11.20 -19.73
C THR A 159 21.76 12.68 -19.54
N LYS A 160 22.76 13.53 -19.28
CA LYS A 160 22.56 14.99 -19.23
C LYS A 160 22.00 15.59 -20.53
N ASP A 161 22.25 14.94 -21.67
CA ASP A 161 21.79 15.38 -22.98
C ASP A 161 20.38 14.87 -23.33
N THR A 162 19.82 13.98 -22.52
CA THR A 162 18.47 13.46 -22.71
C THR A 162 17.45 14.57 -22.47
N LYS A 163 16.60 14.83 -23.47
CA LYS A 163 15.56 15.86 -23.36
C LYS A 163 14.38 15.36 -22.52
N ASP A 164 13.74 16.28 -21.83
CA ASP A 164 12.49 15.96 -21.14
C ASP A 164 11.42 15.54 -22.14
N PRO A 165 10.68 14.46 -21.88
CA PRO A 165 9.56 14.05 -22.73
C PRO A 165 8.39 15.01 -22.57
N SER A 166 7.51 15.04 -23.56
CA SER A 166 6.29 15.86 -23.48
C SER A 166 5.46 15.49 -22.24
N GLY A 167 5.19 16.47 -21.39
CA GLY A 167 4.44 16.28 -20.14
C GLY A 167 5.20 15.53 -19.06
N GLY A 168 6.53 15.54 -19.08
CA GLY A 168 7.38 14.97 -18.03
C GLY A 168 8.67 15.75 -17.85
N GLU A 169 9.34 15.55 -16.72
CA GLU A 169 10.56 16.23 -16.33
C GLU A 169 11.56 15.23 -15.75
N ILE A 170 12.81 15.35 -16.15
CA ILE A 170 13.97 14.68 -15.56
C ILE A 170 14.64 15.67 -14.63
N ASP A 171 14.56 15.46 -13.31
CA ASP A 171 15.22 16.34 -12.35
C ASP A 171 16.74 16.28 -12.54
N ARG A 172 17.40 17.43 -12.57
CA ARG A 172 18.84 17.58 -12.74
C ARG A 172 19.46 18.38 -11.61
N ASP A 173 20.73 18.11 -11.37
CA ASP A 173 21.54 18.91 -10.47
C ASP A 173 22.03 20.20 -11.13
N GLU A 174 22.83 21.00 -10.41
CA GLU A 174 23.41 22.27 -10.88
C GLU A 174 24.37 22.11 -12.08
N ASN A 175 24.87 20.90 -12.31
CA ASN A 175 25.75 20.55 -13.43
C ASN A 175 24.99 19.99 -14.64
N GLY A 176 23.65 19.87 -14.52
CA GLY A 176 22.80 19.29 -15.54
C GLY A 176 22.73 17.76 -15.52
N GLU A 177 23.34 17.10 -14.52
CA GLU A 177 23.31 15.65 -14.41
C GLU A 177 21.94 15.17 -13.84
N PRO A 178 21.33 14.12 -14.43
CA PRO A 178 20.10 13.55 -13.91
C PRO A 178 20.23 13.08 -12.46
N THR A 179 19.37 13.57 -11.58
CA THR A 179 19.37 13.18 -10.16
C THR A 179 18.76 11.81 -9.89
N GLY A 180 18.15 11.19 -10.90
CA GLY A 180 17.40 9.95 -10.77
C GLY A 180 15.92 10.15 -10.44
N ILE A 181 15.48 11.39 -10.24
CA ILE A 181 14.06 11.70 -10.00
C ILE A 181 13.40 11.99 -11.35
N LEU A 182 12.38 11.20 -11.67
CA LEU A 182 11.63 11.26 -12.93
C LEU A 182 10.16 11.57 -12.63
N ARG A 183 9.67 12.69 -13.21
CA ARG A 183 8.30 13.19 -12.94
C ARG A 183 7.39 12.95 -14.13
N GLU A 184 6.14 12.69 -13.83
CA GLU A 184 5.04 12.53 -14.79
C GLU A 184 5.42 11.57 -15.93
N ASN A 185 5.37 12.01 -17.19
CA ASN A 185 5.70 11.15 -18.32
C ASN A 185 7.17 10.72 -18.36
N ALA A 186 8.09 11.44 -17.71
CA ALA A 186 9.50 11.04 -17.66
C ALA A 186 9.69 9.69 -16.93
N ARG A 187 8.80 9.33 -16.00
CA ARG A 187 8.85 8.04 -15.31
C ARG A 187 8.71 6.82 -16.24
N HIS A 188 8.17 7.01 -17.44
CA HIS A 188 8.02 5.95 -18.45
C HIS A 188 9.28 5.73 -19.29
N LEU A 189 10.30 6.57 -19.14
CA LEU A 189 11.60 6.35 -19.78
C LEU A 189 12.34 5.17 -19.14
N VAL A 190 11.95 4.78 -17.92
CA VAL A 190 12.48 3.64 -17.17
C VAL A 190 11.30 2.69 -16.88
N GLY A 191 11.48 1.40 -17.09
CA GLY A 191 10.49 0.39 -16.69
C GLY A 191 9.64 -0.21 -17.80
N GLU A 192 9.90 0.10 -19.05
CA GLU A 192 9.38 -0.61 -20.24
C GLU A 192 10.47 -1.41 -20.98
N ILE A 193 11.49 -1.84 -20.25
CA ILE A 193 12.60 -2.63 -20.82
C ILE A 193 12.36 -4.12 -20.51
#